data_69989442acb50b1bdd5eccb76082fdee
#
_entry.id   69989442acb50b1bdd5eccb76082fdee
#
_cell.length_a   1.000
_cell.length_b   1.000
_cell.length_c   1.000
_cell.angle_alpha   90.00
_cell.angle_beta   90.00
_cell.angle_gamma   90.00
#
_symmetry.space_group_name_H-M   'P 1'
#
loop_
_entity.id
_entity.type
_entity.pdbx_description
1 polymer ?
#
loop_
_entity_poly.entity_id
_entity_poly.type
_entity_poly.pdbx_seq_one_letter_code
_entity_poly.pdbx_strand_id
1 'polypeptide(L)'
;TDTDTRYRQRYVDLIMNQESKKVFIKRSQILKEIRNFLSGRDFMEVETPMLVANAGGAAARPFETHYNALNEDVKLRISLELYLKRLIVGGLERVFEIGRVFRNEGVDTRHNPEFTLMELYQAYTDYEGMMELTESMFRYLAEKVCGSTKISYNGIEIDLGKPFERLTMNCLLYTSDAADE
;
A
#
# COMPACT_ATOMS: atom_id res chain seq x y z
N THR A 1 5.91 -16.35 -24.49
CA THR A 1 6.20 -17.21 -23.30
C THR A 1 4.92 -17.35 -22.49
N ASP A 2 4.58 -18.55 -22.09
CA ASP A 2 3.45 -18.87 -21.24
C ASP A 2 3.48 -18.08 -19.93
N THR A 3 2.33 -17.57 -19.50
CA THR A 3 2.19 -16.72 -18.31
C THR A 3 2.66 -17.44 -17.04
N ASP A 4 2.35 -18.72 -16.91
CA ASP A 4 2.75 -19.54 -15.76
C ASP A 4 4.29 -19.65 -15.64
N THR A 5 4.95 -19.90 -16.77
CA THR A 5 6.42 -19.92 -16.86
C THR A 5 7.02 -18.55 -16.48
N ARG A 6 6.42 -17.44 -16.92
CA ARG A 6 6.89 -16.09 -16.58
C ARG A 6 6.81 -15.80 -15.09
N TYR A 7 5.77 -16.26 -14.41
CA TYR A 7 5.64 -16.08 -12.96
C TYR A 7 6.58 -17.00 -12.16
N ARG A 8 6.72 -18.26 -12.59
CA ARG A 8 7.59 -19.23 -11.91
C ARG A 8 9.08 -18.95 -12.10
N GLN A 9 9.45 -18.46 -13.30
CA GLN A 9 10.84 -18.14 -13.65
C GLN A 9 10.98 -16.63 -13.94
N ARG A 10 10.69 -15.82 -12.93
CA ARG A 10 10.71 -14.36 -13.06
C ARG A 10 12.05 -13.82 -13.58
N TYR A 11 13.15 -14.42 -13.22
CA TYR A 11 14.49 -14.04 -13.70
C TYR A 11 14.62 -14.20 -15.21
N VAL A 12 14.03 -15.23 -15.80
CA VAL A 12 14.00 -15.43 -17.24
C VAL A 12 13.06 -14.39 -17.90
N ASP A 13 11.89 -14.16 -17.31
CA ASP A 13 10.97 -13.12 -17.78
C ASP A 13 11.64 -11.74 -17.84
N LEU A 14 12.45 -11.38 -16.82
CA LEU A 14 13.18 -10.10 -16.79
C LEU A 14 14.26 -9.99 -17.88
N ILE A 15 14.85 -11.11 -18.32
CA ILE A 15 15.81 -11.14 -19.44
C ILE A 15 15.08 -10.94 -20.77
N MET A 16 13.97 -11.66 -20.96
CA MET A 16 13.26 -11.72 -22.23
C MET A 16 12.29 -10.56 -22.46
N ASN A 17 11.71 -9.99 -21.40
CA ASN A 17 10.64 -8.98 -21.47
C ASN A 17 11.07 -7.67 -20.78
N GLN A 18 11.55 -6.72 -21.59
CA GLN A 18 11.97 -5.41 -21.07
C GLN A 18 10.82 -4.63 -20.41
N GLU A 19 9.58 -4.83 -20.87
CA GLU A 19 8.41 -4.19 -20.25
C GLU A 19 8.20 -4.69 -18.81
N SER A 20 8.35 -5.97 -18.54
CA SER A 20 8.31 -6.51 -17.18
C SER A 20 9.39 -5.85 -16.30
N LYS A 21 10.60 -5.72 -16.82
CA LYS A 21 11.70 -5.07 -16.10
C LYS A 21 11.38 -3.60 -15.75
N LYS A 22 10.79 -2.84 -16.69
CA LYS A 22 10.38 -1.46 -16.45
C LYS A 22 9.36 -1.34 -15.31
N VAL A 23 8.41 -2.28 -15.17
CA VAL A 23 7.44 -2.30 -14.08
C VAL A 23 8.13 -2.41 -12.72
N PHE A 24 9.11 -3.31 -12.57
CA PHE A 24 9.85 -3.47 -11.31
C PHE A 24 10.71 -2.24 -10.99
N ILE A 25 11.33 -1.62 -12.00
CA ILE A 25 12.09 -0.37 -11.82
C ILE A 25 11.15 0.75 -11.36
N LYS A 26 10.00 0.94 -12.02
CA LYS A 26 8.99 1.93 -11.61
C LYS A 26 8.47 1.68 -10.20
N ARG A 27 8.19 0.43 -9.84
CA ARG A 27 7.80 0.08 -8.48
C ARG A 27 8.85 0.54 -7.45
N SER A 28 10.13 0.28 -7.71
CA SER A 28 11.22 0.71 -6.83
C SER A 28 11.29 2.24 -6.73
N GLN A 29 11.12 2.95 -7.85
CA GLN A 29 11.06 4.41 -7.87
C GLN A 29 9.89 4.96 -7.07
N ILE A 30 8.69 4.37 -7.21
CA ILE A 30 7.51 4.76 -6.44
C ILE A 30 7.79 4.66 -4.94
N LEU A 31 8.32 3.54 -4.46
CA LEU A 31 8.62 3.36 -3.04
C LEU A 31 9.65 4.37 -2.53
N LYS A 32 10.67 4.67 -3.33
CA LYS A 32 11.65 5.71 -3.02
C LYS A 32 11.00 7.09 -2.89
N GLU A 33 10.17 7.46 -3.87
CA GLU A 33 9.54 8.77 -3.89
C GLU A 33 8.44 8.93 -2.82
N ILE A 34 7.74 7.86 -2.42
CA ILE A 34 6.86 7.87 -1.25
C ILE A 34 7.67 8.25 0.01
N ARG A 35 8.83 7.62 0.22
CA ARG A 35 9.70 7.94 1.34
C ARG A 35 10.17 9.40 1.30
N ASN A 36 10.60 9.86 0.15
CA ASN A 36 11.02 11.26 -0.03
C ASN A 36 9.87 12.24 0.29
N PHE A 37 8.68 11.96 -0.21
CA PHE A 37 7.50 12.78 0.01
C PHE A 37 7.10 12.86 1.50
N LEU A 38 7.06 11.72 2.17
CA LEU A 38 6.65 11.64 3.58
C LEU A 38 7.74 12.20 4.51
N SER A 39 9.01 11.87 4.28
CA SER A 39 10.13 12.43 5.06
C SER A 39 10.24 13.95 4.91
N GLY A 40 9.95 14.48 3.72
CA GLY A 40 9.89 15.92 3.48
C GLY A 40 8.72 16.63 4.18
N ARG A 41 7.84 15.90 4.86
CA ARG A 41 6.70 16.37 5.67
C ARG A 41 6.79 15.93 7.13
N ASP A 42 8.00 15.63 7.57
CA ASP A 42 8.32 15.25 8.94
C ASP A 42 7.65 13.93 9.40
N PHE A 43 7.29 13.06 8.47
CA PHE A 43 6.88 11.70 8.82
C PHE A 43 8.11 10.83 9.09
N MET A 44 8.12 10.15 10.22
CA MET A 44 9.13 9.18 10.60
C MET A 44 8.78 7.80 10.03
N GLU A 45 9.68 7.20 9.27
CA GLU A 45 9.56 5.79 8.89
C GLU A 45 9.91 4.92 10.07
N VAL A 46 9.04 3.97 10.39
CA VAL A 46 9.22 3.05 11.52
C VAL A 46 9.07 1.61 11.04
N GLU A 47 9.63 0.68 11.83
CA GLU A 47 9.46 -0.77 11.66
C GLU A 47 8.79 -1.33 12.90
N THR A 48 7.69 -2.05 12.72
CA THR A 48 6.94 -2.68 13.80
C THR A 48 6.94 -4.20 13.66
N PRO A 49 6.64 -4.97 14.72
CA PRO A 49 6.73 -6.43 14.68
C PRO A 49 5.85 -7.08 13.63
N MET A 50 6.39 -8.06 12.91
CA MET A 50 5.62 -8.96 12.03
C MET A 50 4.96 -10.10 12.79
N LEU A 51 5.61 -10.59 13.87
CA LEU A 51 5.06 -11.59 14.77
C LEU A 51 4.29 -10.89 15.87
N VAL A 52 3.01 -11.20 16.00
CA VAL A 52 2.10 -10.54 16.94
C VAL A 52 1.27 -11.56 17.70
N ALA A 53 0.95 -11.28 18.95
CA ALA A 53 0.06 -12.11 19.75
C ALA A 53 -1.38 -12.02 19.21
N ASN A 54 -1.82 -10.80 18.86
CA ASN A 54 -3.15 -10.54 18.32
C ASN A 54 -3.05 -9.85 16.96
N ALA A 55 -3.54 -10.51 15.92
CA ALA A 55 -3.73 -9.90 14.62
C ALA A 55 -4.97 -9.00 14.63
N GLY A 56 -4.82 -7.75 14.23
CA GLY A 56 -5.90 -6.77 14.21
C GLY A 56 -5.61 -5.63 13.21
N GLY A 57 -6.53 -4.68 13.11
CA GLY A 57 -6.46 -3.56 12.15
C GLY A 57 -7.04 -3.88 10.77
N ALA A 58 -7.51 -5.12 10.55
CA ALA A 58 -8.21 -5.54 9.33
C ALA A 58 -9.13 -6.71 9.62
N ALA A 59 -10.09 -6.96 8.74
CA ALA A 59 -10.92 -8.16 8.76
C ALA A 59 -10.31 -9.22 7.83
N ALA A 60 -9.31 -9.96 8.32
CA ALA A 60 -8.61 -10.97 7.56
C ALA A 60 -8.19 -12.15 8.44
N ARG A 61 -8.03 -13.33 7.84
CA ARG A 61 -7.52 -14.51 8.52
C ARG A 61 -5.99 -14.46 8.60
N PRO A 62 -5.38 -14.56 9.81
CA PRO A 62 -3.92 -14.57 9.94
C PRO A 62 -3.31 -15.94 9.60
N PHE A 63 -2.03 -15.95 9.27
CA PHE A 63 -1.20 -17.15 9.40
C PHE A 63 -0.78 -17.30 10.84
N GLU A 64 -0.77 -18.52 11.34
CA GLU A 64 -0.37 -18.86 12.71
C GLU A 64 0.93 -19.67 12.70
N THR A 65 1.79 -19.43 13.69
CA THR A 65 3.03 -20.16 13.88
C THR A 65 3.36 -20.27 15.37
N HIS A 66 4.29 -21.16 15.72
CA HIS A 66 4.71 -21.38 17.09
C HIS A 66 6.06 -20.72 17.38
N TYR A 67 6.13 -19.92 18.46
CA TYR A 67 7.35 -19.31 18.92
C TYR A 67 8.04 -20.20 19.95
N ASN A 68 8.99 -21.01 19.50
CA ASN A 68 9.61 -22.06 20.33
C ASN A 68 10.24 -21.54 21.63
N ALA A 69 10.91 -20.38 21.59
CA ALA A 69 11.60 -19.85 22.76
C ALA A 69 10.66 -19.46 23.90
N LEU A 70 9.45 -19.03 23.59
CA LEU A 70 8.42 -18.66 24.58
C LEU A 70 7.38 -19.76 24.77
N ASN A 71 7.39 -20.80 23.93
CA ASN A 71 6.39 -21.86 23.88
C ASN A 71 4.95 -21.29 23.76
N GLU A 72 4.79 -20.32 22.85
CA GLU A 72 3.53 -19.60 22.60
C GLU A 72 3.18 -19.61 21.11
N ASP A 73 1.88 -19.63 20.82
CA ASP A 73 1.41 -19.45 19.46
C ASP A 73 1.31 -17.97 19.12
N VAL A 74 1.88 -17.60 17.99
CA VAL A 74 1.90 -16.23 17.47
C VAL A 74 1.33 -16.19 16.06
N LYS A 75 0.99 -15.01 15.60
CA LYS A 75 0.41 -14.78 14.29
C LYS A 75 1.29 -13.86 13.46
N LEU A 76 1.24 -14.02 12.15
CA LEU A 76 1.78 -13.01 11.24
C LEU A 76 0.77 -11.86 11.14
N ARG A 77 1.27 -10.63 11.18
CA ARG A 77 0.44 -9.42 11.11
C ARG A 77 -0.37 -9.34 9.81
N ILE A 78 -1.61 -8.89 9.91
CA ILE A 78 -2.53 -8.66 8.78
C ILE A 78 -2.64 -7.19 8.39
N SER A 79 -2.10 -6.29 9.20
CA SER A 79 -2.11 -4.83 9.06
C SER A 79 -0.99 -4.22 9.91
N LEU A 80 -0.68 -2.95 9.68
CA LEU A 80 0.32 -2.17 10.42
C LEU A 80 -0.33 -1.30 11.51
N GLU A 81 -1.64 -1.16 11.49
CA GLU A 81 -2.45 -0.18 12.22
C GLU A 81 -2.17 -0.11 13.72
N LEU A 82 -2.26 -1.26 14.42
CA LEU A 82 -2.29 -1.26 15.88
C LEU A 82 -0.99 -0.72 16.50
N TYR A 83 0.15 -1.08 15.93
CA TYR A 83 1.44 -0.61 16.42
C TYR A 83 1.68 0.86 16.07
N LEU A 84 1.30 1.30 14.85
CA LEU A 84 1.44 2.69 14.45
C LEU A 84 0.58 3.61 15.33
N LYS A 85 -0.64 3.21 15.65
CA LYS A 85 -1.49 3.95 16.61
C LYS A 85 -0.89 4.02 18.00
N ARG A 86 -0.21 2.96 18.48
CA ARG A 86 0.51 2.99 19.76
C ARG A 86 1.67 4.00 19.76
N LEU A 87 2.36 4.14 18.63
CA LEU A 87 3.43 5.13 18.47
C LEU A 87 2.88 6.56 18.52
N ILE A 88 1.71 6.81 17.92
CA ILE A 88 1.00 8.10 18.06
C ILE A 88 0.67 8.38 19.53
N VAL A 89 0.13 7.42 20.25
CA VAL A 89 -0.14 7.56 21.71
C VAL A 89 1.15 7.81 22.48
N GLY A 90 2.26 7.22 22.03
CA GLY A 90 3.60 7.43 22.60
C GLY A 90 4.22 8.80 22.28
N GLY A 91 3.54 9.65 21.50
CA GLY A 91 4.00 11.02 21.17
C GLY A 91 4.73 11.16 19.84
N LEU A 92 4.79 10.12 19.01
CA LEU A 92 5.30 10.24 17.63
C LEU A 92 4.17 10.74 16.73
N GLU A 93 4.12 12.04 16.49
CA GLU A 93 2.96 12.70 15.88
C GLU A 93 2.75 12.36 14.40
N ARG A 94 3.78 11.93 13.68
CA ARG A 94 3.72 11.57 12.25
C ARG A 94 4.58 10.34 12.00
N VAL A 95 3.95 9.22 11.70
CA VAL A 95 4.63 7.95 11.45
C VAL A 95 4.10 7.27 10.21
N PHE A 96 4.95 6.53 9.52
CA PHE A 96 4.55 5.62 8.47
C PHE A 96 5.41 4.36 8.48
N GLU A 97 4.86 3.30 7.93
CA GLU A 97 5.59 2.06 7.69
C GLU A 97 5.23 1.53 6.30
N ILE A 98 6.23 1.06 5.56
CA ILE A 98 6.06 0.30 4.32
C ILE A 98 6.55 -1.10 4.60
N GLY A 99 5.64 -2.05 4.80
CA GLY A 99 5.98 -3.38 5.25
C GLY A 99 5.17 -4.50 4.62
N ARG A 100 5.61 -5.73 4.86
CA ARG A 100 4.85 -6.91 4.48
C ARG A 100 3.75 -7.19 5.49
N VAL A 101 2.57 -7.52 4.96
CA VAL A 101 1.43 -8.06 5.72
C VAL A 101 0.98 -9.36 5.09
N PHE A 102 0.28 -10.18 5.86
CA PHE A 102 -0.01 -11.56 5.52
C PHE A 102 -1.49 -11.84 5.77
N ARG A 103 -2.18 -12.37 4.77
CA ARG A 103 -3.61 -12.74 4.87
C ARG A 103 -3.79 -14.15 4.33
N ASN A 104 -4.18 -15.07 5.21
CA ASN A 104 -4.38 -16.49 4.89
C ASN A 104 -5.79 -16.71 4.31
N GLU A 105 -6.00 -16.19 3.12
CA GLU A 105 -7.25 -16.19 2.38
C GLU A 105 -7.04 -16.75 0.98
N GLY A 106 -8.07 -16.71 0.15
CA GLY A 106 -7.99 -17.18 -1.23
C GLY A 106 -6.96 -16.40 -2.08
N VAL A 107 -6.36 -17.08 -3.04
CA VAL A 107 -5.39 -16.51 -3.98
C VAL A 107 -6.04 -16.34 -5.34
N ASP A 108 -5.93 -15.16 -5.92
CA ASP A 108 -6.32 -14.85 -7.29
C ASP A 108 -5.31 -13.90 -7.95
N THR A 109 -5.63 -13.38 -9.12
CA THR A 109 -4.74 -12.47 -9.87
C THR A 109 -4.53 -11.11 -9.19
N ARG A 110 -5.34 -10.74 -8.20
CA ARG A 110 -5.31 -9.47 -7.47
C ARG A 110 -4.99 -9.63 -5.98
N HIS A 111 -5.14 -10.84 -5.44
CA HIS A 111 -4.95 -11.14 -4.02
C HIS A 111 -3.81 -12.12 -3.84
N ASN A 112 -2.73 -11.65 -3.23
CA ASN A 112 -1.61 -12.47 -2.84
C ASN A 112 -1.61 -12.65 -1.30
N PRO A 113 -1.29 -13.83 -0.76
CA PRO A 113 -1.29 -14.06 0.69
C PRO A 113 -0.29 -13.19 1.45
N GLU A 114 0.75 -12.71 0.79
CA GLU A 114 1.67 -11.70 1.32
C GLU A 114 1.80 -10.54 0.34
N PHE A 115 1.74 -9.32 0.84
CA PHE A 115 1.85 -8.12 0.01
C PHE A 115 2.45 -6.95 0.79
N THR A 116 2.95 -5.97 0.07
CA THR A 116 3.44 -4.74 0.66
C THR A 116 2.29 -3.79 0.90
N LEU A 117 2.15 -3.33 2.13
CA LEU A 117 1.19 -2.31 2.56
C LEU A 117 1.96 -1.10 3.08
N MET A 118 1.46 0.09 2.79
CA MET A 118 1.88 1.31 3.45
C MET A 118 0.72 1.82 4.28
N GLU A 119 0.99 2.08 5.55
CA GLU A 119 0.09 2.83 6.42
C GLU A 119 0.82 4.03 7.00
N LEU A 120 0.10 5.12 7.18
CA LEU A 120 0.61 6.34 7.80
C LEU A 120 -0.43 6.93 8.76
N TYR A 121 0.07 7.53 9.82
CA TYR A 121 -0.77 8.13 10.86
C TYR A 121 -0.21 9.50 11.24
N GLN A 122 -1.10 10.45 11.41
CA GLN A 122 -0.77 11.82 11.82
C GLN A 122 -1.70 12.27 12.93
N ALA A 123 -1.11 12.74 14.02
CA ALA A 123 -1.86 13.39 15.10
C ALA A 123 -2.31 14.80 14.69
N TYR A 124 -3.34 15.32 15.35
CA TYR A 124 -3.84 16.70 15.20
C TYR A 124 -4.28 17.06 13.77
N THR A 125 -4.78 16.08 13.02
CA THR A 125 -5.41 16.27 11.71
C THR A 125 -6.75 15.55 11.65
N ASP A 126 -7.53 15.86 10.64
CA ASP A 126 -8.80 15.21 10.35
C ASP A 126 -8.78 14.50 9.00
N TYR A 127 -9.92 13.99 8.56
CA TYR A 127 -10.04 13.31 7.28
C TYR A 127 -9.78 14.25 6.08
N GLU A 128 -10.06 15.54 6.20
CA GLU A 128 -9.80 16.50 5.12
C GLU A 128 -8.31 16.70 4.91
N GLY A 129 -7.55 16.87 6.01
CA GLY A 129 -6.08 16.92 5.95
C GLY A 129 -5.47 15.64 5.38
N MET A 130 -6.03 14.47 5.68
CA MET A 130 -5.58 13.20 5.11
C MET A 130 -5.92 13.05 3.62
N MET A 131 -7.06 13.58 3.17
CA MET A 131 -7.39 13.66 1.75
C MET A 131 -6.41 14.56 0.98
N GLU A 132 -6.07 15.74 1.52
CA GLU A 132 -5.09 16.66 0.92
C GLU A 132 -3.69 16.04 0.85
N LEU A 133 -3.27 15.36 1.92
CA LEU A 133 -2.00 14.64 1.95
C LEU A 133 -1.95 13.56 0.85
N THR A 134 -3.02 12.78 0.73
CA THR A 134 -3.14 11.70 -0.27
C THR A 134 -3.12 12.26 -1.69
N GLU A 135 -3.94 13.27 -1.98
CA GLU A 135 -3.99 13.92 -3.29
C GLU A 135 -2.63 14.50 -3.68
N SER A 136 -1.99 15.21 -2.75
CA SER A 136 -0.65 15.79 -2.96
C SER A 136 0.39 14.71 -3.22
N MET A 137 0.33 13.58 -2.53
CA MET A 137 1.24 12.45 -2.74
C MET A 137 1.06 11.82 -4.13
N PHE A 138 -0.17 11.58 -4.57
CA PHE A 138 -0.43 11.03 -5.91
C PHE A 138 0.07 11.97 -7.02
N ARG A 139 -0.18 13.27 -6.89
CA ARG A 139 0.32 14.28 -7.83
C ARG A 139 1.85 14.30 -7.88
N TYR A 140 2.49 14.33 -6.72
CA TYR A 140 3.94 14.28 -6.61
C TYR A 140 4.54 13.03 -7.25
N LEU A 141 3.97 11.86 -6.97
CA LEU A 141 4.42 10.59 -7.54
C LEU A 141 4.27 10.56 -9.06
N ALA A 142 3.15 11.04 -9.61
CA ALA A 142 2.95 11.12 -11.05
C ALA A 142 4.03 11.98 -11.72
N GLU A 143 4.32 13.14 -11.19
CA GLU A 143 5.38 14.01 -11.70
C GLU A 143 6.77 13.37 -11.61
N LYS A 144 7.12 12.80 -10.45
CA LYS A 144 8.45 12.23 -10.20
C LYS A 144 8.73 10.92 -10.94
N VAL A 145 7.73 10.06 -11.09
CA VAL A 145 7.88 8.71 -11.65
C VAL A 145 7.46 8.64 -13.11
N CYS A 146 6.43 9.38 -13.49
CA CYS A 146 5.91 9.38 -14.87
C CYS A 146 6.34 10.62 -15.67
N GLY A 147 6.86 11.67 -15.02
CA GLY A 147 7.23 12.94 -15.66
C GLY A 147 6.04 13.81 -16.04
N SER A 148 4.82 13.44 -15.65
CA SER A 148 3.58 14.16 -15.96
C SER A 148 2.50 13.75 -14.97
N THR A 149 1.60 14.69 -14.65
CA THR A 149 0.37 14.39 -13.91
C THR A 149 -0.68 13.69 -14.78
N LYS A 150 -0.57 13.80 -16.10
CA LYS A 150 -1.41 13.06 -17.05
C LYS A 150 -0.81 11.69 -17.32
N ILE A 151 -1.53 10.66 -16.94
CA ILE A 151 -1.12 9.26 -17.11
C ILE A 151 -2.18 8.50 -17.90
N SER A 152 -1.77 7.43 -18.59
CA SER A 152 -2.69 6.50 -19.24
C SER A 152 -2.73 5.19 -18.44
N TYR A 153 -3.92 4.75 -18.08
CA TYR A 153 -4.17 3.48 -17.43
C TYR A 153 -5.26 2.71 -18.17
N ASN A 154 -4.94 1.53 -18.69
CA ASN A 154 -5.86 0.72 -19.50
C ASN A 154 -6.54 1.47 -20.66
N GLY A 155 -5.81 2.40 -21.30
CA GLY A 155 -6.34 3.21 -22.40
C GLY A 155 -7.17 4.44 -21.97
N ILE A 156 -7.36 4.62 -20.66
CA ILE A 156 -8.05 5.79 -20.10
C ILE A 156 -7.01 6.82 -19.70
N GLU A 157 -7.19 8.07 -20.14
CA GLU A 157 -6.38 9.20 -19.68
C GLU A 157 -6.86 9.69 -18.32
N ILE A 158 -5.97 9.74 -17.34
CA ILE A 158 -6.22 10.22 -15.99
C ILE A 158 -5.34 11.43 -15.74
N ASP A 159 -5.91 12.55 -15.34
CA ASP A 159 -5.20 13.77 -14.99
C ASP A 159 -5.16 13.96 -13.46
N LEU A 160 -4.06 13.51 -12.83
CA LEU A 160 -3.82 13.65 -11.40
C LEU A 160 -3.43 15.08 -10.98
N GLY A 161 -3.28 16.01 -11.95
CA GLY A 161 -3.05 17.43 -11.69
C GLY A 161 -4.33 18.18 -11.32
N LYS A 162 -5.49 17.65 -11.67
CA LYS A 162 -6.79 18.22 -11.28
C LYS A 162 -7.10 17.94 -9.81
N PRO A 163 -7.90 18.79 -9.15
CA PRO A 163 -8.42 18.47 -7.83
C PRO A 163 -9.23 17.15 -7.84
N PHE A 164 -9.03 16.32 -6.83
CA PHE A 164 -9.80 15.08 -6.68
C PHE A 164 -11.21 15.41 -6.22
N GLU A 165 -12.19 14.70 -6.75
CA GLU A 165 -13.56 14.81 -6.30
C GLU A 165 -13.70 14.34 -4.85
N ARG A 166 -14.48 15.06 -4.08
CA ARG A 166 -14.82 14.76 -2.68
C ARG A 166 -16.24 14.20 -2.65
N LEU A 167 -16.36 12.89 -2.58
CA LEU A 167 -17.64 12.18 -2.61
C LEU A 167 -17.94 11.57 -1.24
N THR A 168 -19.20 11.59 -0.85
CA THR A 168 -19.65 10.81 0.31
C THR A 168 -19.70 9.33 -0.04
N MET A 169 -19.60 8.46 0.96
CA MET A 169 -19.71 7.02 0.74
C MET A 169 -21.02 6.63 0.04
N ASN A 170 -22.13 7.27 0.40
CA ASN A 170 -23.43 7.05 -0.27
C ASN A 170 -23.36 7.43 -1.76
N CYS A 171 -22.74 8.55 -2.11
CA CYS A 171 -22.58 8.96 -3.49
C CYS A 171 -21.77 7.93 -4.30
N LEU A 172 -20.68 7.41 -3.73
CA LEU A 172 -19.86 6.38 -4.37
C LEU A 172 -20.64 5.09 -4.63
N LEU A 173 -21.48 4.64 -3.70
CA LEU A 173 -22.31 3.45 -3.87
C LEU A 173 -23.34 3.62 -5.00
N TYR A 174 -23.99 4.77 -5.07
CA TYR A 174 -24.97 5.04 -6.14
C TYR A 174 -24.33 5.22 -7.53
N THR A 175 -23.09 5.68 -7.61
CA THR A 175 -22.39 5.81 -8.90
C THR A 175 -21.81 4.47 -9.38
N SER A 176 -21.50 3.53 -8.50
CA SER A 176 -21.06 2.19 -8.90
C SER A 176 -22.20 1.34 -9.46
N ASP A 177 -23.42 1.47 -8.90
CA ASP A 177 -24.60 0.73 -9.38
C ASP A 177 -25.09 1.23 -10.75
N ALA A 178 -24.81 2.50 -11.10
CA ALA A 178 -25.15 3.08 -12.39
C ALA A 178 -24.19 2.68 -13.53
N ALA A 179 -23.07 2.06 -13.21
CA ALA A 179 -22.09 1.58 -14.20
C ALA A 179 -22.31 0.11 -14.61
N ASP A 180 -23.20 -0.60 -13.92
CA ASP A 180 -23.55 -2.01 -14.18
C ASP A 180 -24.89 -2.18 -14.93
N GLU A 181 -25.58 -1.09 -15.32
CA GLU A 181 -26.71 -1.05 -16.27
C GLU A 181 -26.21 -0.61 -17.66
#